data_12c929f8eba44bb69579963136a2e631
#
_entry.id   12c929f8eba44bb69579963136a2e631
#
_cell.length_a   1.000
_cell.length_b   1.000
_cell.length_c   1.000
_cell.angle_alpha   90.00
_cell.angle_beta   90.00
_cell.angle_gamma   90.00
#
_symmetry.space_group_name_H-M   'P 1'
#
loop_
_entity.id
_entity.type
_entity.pdbx_description
1 polymer ?
#
loop_
_entity_poly.entity_id
_entity_poly.type
_entity_poly.pdbx_seq_one_letter_code
_entity_poly.pdbx_strand_id
1 'polypeptide(L)'
;MNNYETMFVFSVKKGEESVKALEEKFTELVAKNGTLEASVPFGGNDGVRTLAYAIDDETTGAYILMTYASAPEFPAELERIAKITDGVLRVLTIRK
;
A
#
# COMPACT_ATOMS: atom_id res chain seq x y z
N MET A 1 -3.79 -13.03 16.56
CA MET A 1 -3.67 -11.94 15.56
C MET A 1 -4.85 -11.95 14.63
N ASN A 2 -5.23 -10.80 14.12
CA ASN A 2 -6.29 -10.69 13.13
C ASN A 2 -5.69 -10.59 11.73
N ASN A 3 -6.47 -10.99 10.73
CA ASN A 3 -6.05 -10.90 9.34
C ASN A 3 -6.61 -9.65 8.68
N TYR A 4 -5.77 -8.95 7.91
CA TYR A 4 -6.12 -7.70 7.25
C TYR A 4 -5.62 -7.68 5.82
N GLU A 5 -6.26 -6.86 5.01
CA GLU A 5 -5.78 -6.50 3.68
C GLU A 5 -5.66 -4.99 3.61
N THR A 6 -4.52 -4.50 3.17
CA THR A 6 -4.30 -3.07 2.97
C THR A 6 -3.99 -2.82 1.51
N MET A 7 -4.78 -1.96 0.89
CA MET A 7 -4.57 -1.53 -0.49
C MET A 7 -3.86 -0.18 -0.46
N PHE A 8 -2.70 -0.12 -1.11
CA PHE A 8 -1.97 1.13 -1.29
C PHE A 8 -2.10 1.60 -2.73
N VAL A 9 -2.18 2.90 -2.91
CA VAL A 9 -2.07 3.52 -4.23
C VAL A 9 -0.85 4.44 -4.16
N PHE A 10 0.21 4.06 -4.87
CA PHE A 10 1.45 4.83 -4.90
C PHE A 10 1.52 5.70 -6.14
N SER A 11 2.16 6.86 -6.00
CA SER A 11 2.45 7.75 -7.12
C SER A 11 3.42 7.09 -8.10
N VAL A 12 3.15 7.20 -9.40
CA VAL A 12 4.04 6.70 -10.44
C VAL A 12 4.89 7.80 -11.07
N LYS A 13 4.73 9.05 -10.63
CA LYS A 13 5.47 10.20 -11.17
C LYS A 13 6.98 10.05 -11.07
N LYS A 14 7.46 9.44 -10.01
CA LYS A 14 8.90 9.27 -9.76
C LYS A 14 9.46 7.98 -10.35
N GLY A 15 8.65 7.21 -11.07
CA GLY A 15 9.06 6.00 -11.75
C GLY A 15 8.94 4.74 -10.92
N GLU A 16 9.26 3.60 -11.52
CA GLU A 16 9.11 2.30 -10.90
C GLU A 16 10.00 2.10 -9.67
N GLU A 17 11.18 2.69 -9.65
CA GLU A 17 12.09 2.56 -8.51
C GLU A 17 11.47 3.14 -7.25
N SER A 18 10.77 4.26 -7.39
CA SER A 18 10.08 4.88 -6.26
C SER A 18 8.96 3.99 -5.74
N VAL A 19 8.18 3.38 -6.64
CA VAL A 19 7.12 2.44 -6.27
C VAL A 19 7.69 1.23 -5.53
N LYS A 20 8.78 0.66 -6.04
CA LYS A 20 9.44 -0.48 -5.38
C LYS A 20 9.98 -0.12 -4.01
N ALA A 21 10.57 1.07 -3.88
CA ALA A 21 11.09 1.52 -2.59
C ALA A 21 9.96 1.67 -1.55
N LEU A 22 8.81 2.20 -1.97
CA LEU A 22 7.64 2.32 -1.09
C LEU A 22 7.09 0.94 -0.71
N GLU A 23 7.01 0.04 -1.67
CA GLU A 23 6.56 -1.33 -1.39
C GLU A 23 7.47 -2.00 -0.38
N GLU A 24 8.79 -1.92 -0.57
CA GLU A 24 9.75 -2.50 0.36
C GLU A 24 9.63 -1.89 1.75
N LYS A 25 9.47 -0.58 1.85
CA LYS A 25 9.30 0.11 3.13
C LYS A 25 8.10 -0.46 3.90
N PHE A 26 6.96 -0.60 3.23
CA PHE A 26 5.75 -1.07 3.90
C PHE A 26 5.75 -2.57 4.14
N THR A 27 6.36 -3.37 3.27
CA THR A 27 6.50 -4.80 3.52
C THR A 27 7.39 -5.05 4.74
N GLU A 28 8.48 -4.31 4.90
CA GLU A 28 9.34 -4.41 6.08
C GLU A 28 8.59 -3.99 7.35
N LEU A 29 7.83 -2.91 7.26
CA LEU A 29 7.06 -2.41 8.41
C LEU A 29 6.03 -3.45 8.86
N VAL A 30 5.32 -4.05 7.92
CA VAL A 30 4.35 -5.10 8.22
C VAL A 30 5.04 -6.33 8.81
N ALA A 31 6.16 -6.74 8.23
CA ALA A 31 6.90 -7.91 8.71
C ALA A 31 7.43 -7.72 10.13
N LYS A 32 7.78 -6.50 10.51
CA LYS A 32 8.25 -6.19 11.87
C LYS A 32 7.13 -6.22 12.91
N ASN A 33 5.90 -5.94 12.50
CA ASN A 33 4.77 -5.78 13.42
C ASN A 33 3.74 -6.90 13.32
N GLY A 34 3.99 -7.88 12.47
CA GLY A 34 3.08 -9.00 12.26
C GLY A 34 3.67 -9.99 11.28
N THR A 35 2.80 -10.72 10.59
CA THR A 35 3.20 -11.69 9.58
C THR A 35 2.66 -11.26 8.22
N LEU A 36 3.56 -10.93 7.31
CA LEU A 36 3.19 -10.60 5.93
C LEU A 36 2.91 -11.90 5.17
N GLU A 37 1.71 -12.03 4.62
CA GLU A 37 1.33 -13.20 3.85
C GLU A 37 1.56 -13.01 2.37
N ALA A 38 1.24 -11.82 1.85
CA ALA A 38 1.41 -11.52 0.42
C ALA A 38 1.52 -10.02 0.20
N SER A 39 2.25 -9.64 -0.85
CA SER A 39 2.30 -8.26 -1.35
C SER A 39 2.34 -8.37 -2.86
N VAL A 40 1.23 -8.01 -3.52
CA VAL A 40 1.07 -8.22 -4.96
C VAL A 40 0.49 -6.98 -5.63
N PRO A 41 0.86 -6.73 -6.90
CA PRO A 41 0.18 -5.71 -7.69
C PRO A 41 -1.29 -6.09 -7.89
N PHE A 42 -2.17 -5.12 -7.74
CA PHE A 42 -3.60 -5.36 -7.84
C PHE A 42 -4.14 -4.91 -9.20
N GLY A 43 -4.79 -5.82 -9.89
CA GLY A 43 -5.50 -5.50 -11.13
C GLY A 43 -4.66 -5.45 -12.39
N GLY A 44 -3.45 -6.00 -12.37
CA GLY A 44 -2.58 -6.06 -13.54
C GLY A 44 -1.20 -6.56 -13.19
N ASN A 45 -0.35 -6.75 -14.21
CA ASN A 45 0.99 -7.29 -14.00
C ASN A 45 1.88 -6.37 -13.17
N ASP A 46 1.70 -5.06 -13.31
CA ASP A 46 2.48 -4.06 -12.59
C ASP A 46 1.65 -3.24 -11.61
N GLY A 47 0.35 -3.52 -11.53
CA GLY A 47 -0.56 -2.82 -10.63
C GLY A 47 -0.90 -1.38 -11.02
N VAL A 48 -0.36 -0.87 -12.13
CA VAL A 48 -0.63 0.50 -12.57
C VAL A 48 -2.02 0.58 -13.20
N ARG A 49 -2.84 1.49 -12.71
CA ARG A 49 -4.21 1.66 -13.15
C ARG A 49 -4.57 3.13 -13.25
N THR A 50 -5.48 3.44 -14.18
CA THR A 50 -6.06 4.78 -14.27
C THR A 50 -7.01 4.97 -13.09
N LEU A 51 -6.86 6.08 -12.38
CA LEU A 51 -7.71 6.41 -11.25
C LEU A 51 -9.08 6.87 -11.76
N ALA A 52 -10.13 6.60 -10.97
CA ALA A 52 -11.48 7.04 -11.30
C ALA A 52 -11.58 8.58 -11.32
N TYR A 53 -10.76 9.25 -10.53
CA TYR A 53 -10.62 10.69 -10.50
C TYR A 53 -9.18 11.03 -10.10
N ALA A 54 -8.74 12.24 -10.42
CA ALA A 54 -7.37 12.66 -10.12
C ALA A 54 -7.17 12.78 -8.60
N ILE A 55 -6.03 12.30 -8.12
CA ILE A 55 -5.59 12.48 -6.74
C ILE A 55 -4.28 13.26 -6.83
N ASP A 56 -4.21 14.45 -6.22
CA ASP A 56 -3.05 15.34 -6.28
C ASP A 56 -2.59 15.56 -7.73
N ASP A 57 -3.55 15.79 -8.64
CA ASP A 57 -3.34 15.97 -10.08
C ASP A 57 -2.76 14.75 -10.80
N GLU A 58 -2.79 13.58 -10.19
CA GLU A 58 -2.37 12.34 -10.82
C GLU A 58 -3.58 11.52 -11.24
N THR A 59 -3.55 11.01 -12.46
CA THR A 59 -4.65 10.21 -13.03
C THR A 59 -4.34 8.72 -13.08
N THR A 60 -3.10 8.33 -12.75
CA THR A 60 -2.70 6.93 -12.66
C THR A 60 -2.01 6.67 -11.34
N GLY A 61 -2.05 5.44 -10.88
CA GLY A 61 -1.39 5.04 -9.65
C GLY A 61 -1.05 3.57 -9.67
N ALA A 62 -0.06 3.18 -8.86
CA ALA A 62 0.31 1.78 -8.68
C ALA A 62 -0.46 1.23 -7.50
N TYR A 63 -1.31 0.24 -7.76
CA TYR A 63 -2.12 -0.42 -6.73
C TYR A 63 -1.39 -1.64 -6.22
N ILE A 64 -1.09 -1.66 -4.92
CA ILE A 64 -0.43 -2.78 -4.26
C ILE A 64 -1.32 -3.28 -3.13
N LEU A 65 -1.61 -4.57 -3.16
CA LEU A 65 -2.42 -5.22 -2.12
C LEU A 65 -1.51 -6.04 -1.22
N MET A 66 -1.51 -5.71 0.07
CA MET A 66 -0.78 -6.47 1.08
C MET A 66 -1.75 -7.21 1.99
N THR A 67 -1.55 -8.52 2.14
CA THR A 67 -2.33 -9.36 3.04
C THR A 67 -1.42 -9.77 4.19
N TYR A 68 -1.88 -9.57 5.43
CA TYR A 68 -1.05 -9.81 6.59
C TYR A 68 -1.88 -10.12 7.82
N ALA A 69 -1.22 -10.62 8.85
CA ALA A 69 -1.81 -10.83 10.17
C ALA A 69 -1.06 -9.95 11.19
N SER A 70 -1.79 -9.28 12.06
CA SER A 70 -1.17 -8.41 13.07
C SER A 70 -2.12 -8.20 14.25
N ALA A 71 -1.60 -7.55 15.31
CA ALA A 71 -2.43 -7.05 16.40
C ALA A 71 -3.41 -5.99 15.87
N PRO A 72 -4.58 -5.82 16.52
CA PRO A 72 -5.60 -4.92 16.00
C PRO A 72 -5.20 -3.44 15.99
N GLU A 73 -4.17 -3.04 16.71
CA GLU A 73 -3.69 -1.67 16.74
C GLU A 73 -2.82 -1.31 15.52
N PHE A 74 -2.20 -2.31 14.89
CA PHE A 74 -1.23 -2.06 13.83
C PHE A 74 -1.83 -1.46 12.56
N PRO A 75 -3.01 -1.88 12.06
CA PRO A 75 -3.56 -1.28 10.85
C PRO A 75 -3.73 0.25 10.93
N ALA A 76 -4.16 0.76 12.06
CA ALA A 76 -4.29 2.21 12.25
C ALA A 76 -2.94 2.91 12.18
N GLU A 77 -1.90 2.31 12.79
CA GLU A 77 -0.54 2.83 12.73
C GLU A 77 0.03 2.78 11.32
N LEU A 78 -0.23 1.68 10.61
CA LEU A 78 0.19 1.54 9.21
C LEU A 78 -0.43 2.62 8.33
N GLU A 79 -1.73 2.86 8.49
CA GLU A 79 -2.40 3.92 7.72
C GLU A 79 -1.87 5.31 8.07
N ARG A 80 -1.58 5.55 9.34
CA ARG A 80 -1.01 6.83 9.78
C ARG A 80 0.34 7.09 9.10
N ILE A 81 1.19 6.08 9.10
CA ILE A 81 2.52 6.19 8.47
C ILE A 81 2.38 6.37 6.97
N ALA A 82 1.46 5.62 6.34
CA ALA A 82 1.23 5.73 4.90
C ALA A 82 0.75 7.14 4.52
N LYS A 83 -0.16 7.71 5.29
CA LYS A 83 -0.71 9.04 4.99
C LYS A 83 0.32 10.16 5.06
N ILE A 84 1.35 10.01 5.88
CA ILE A 84 2.42 11.01 6.00
C ILE A 84 3.63 10.69 5.12
N THR A 85 3.61 9.57 4.41
CA THR A 85 4.69 9.17 3.53
C THR A 85 4.50 9.79 2.15
N ASP A 86 5.53 10.51 1.67
CA ASP A 86 5.50 11.09 0.34
C ASP A 86 5.43 9.98 -0.71
N GLY A 87 4.60 10.16 -1.72
CA GLY A 87 4.39 9.17 -2.78
C GLY A 87 3.22 8.22 -2.56
N VAL A 88 2.60 8.24 -1.38
CA VAL A 88 1.39 7.44 -1.14
C VAL A 88 0.18 8.32 -1.43
N LEU A 89 -0.60 7.98 -2.45
CA LEU A 89 -1.79 8.72 -2.84
C LEU A 89 -3.00 8.32 -2.00
N ARG A 90 -3.10 7.03 -1.68
CA ARG A 90 -4.25 6.51 -0.95
C ARG A 90 -3.87 5.24 -0.21
N VAL A 91 -4.53 4.99 0.90
CA VAL A 91 -4.40 3.74 1.65
C VAL A 91 -5.77 3.36 2.20
N LEU A 92 -6.11 2.08 2.11
CA LEU A 92 -7.36 1.54 2.62
C LEU A 92 -7.11 0.17 3.23
N THR A 93 -7.55 -0.04 4.46
CA THR A 93 -7.41 -1.32 5.15
C THR A 93 -8.77 -1.90 5.45
N ILE A 94 -8.93 -3.19 5.17
CA ILE A 94 -10.12 -3.93 5.56
C ILE A 94 -9.71 -5.13 6.41
N ARG A 95 -10.58 -5.51 7.33
CA ARG A 95 -10.41 -6.70 8.15
C ARG A 95 -11.04 -7.89 7.44
N LYS A 96 -10.30 -8.96 7.36
CA LYS A 96 -10.78 -10.21 6.77
C LYS A 96 -11.54 -11.05 7.77
#